data_d3a8925e02601a4bcf6b8974fd902191
#
_entry.id   d3a8925e02601a4bcf6b8974fd902191
#
_cell.length_a   1.000
_cell.length_b   1.000
_cell.length_c   1.000
_cell.angle_alpha   90.00
_cell.angle_beta   90.00
_cell.angle_gamma   90.00
#
_symmetry.space_group_name_H-M   'P 1'
#
loop_
_entity.id
_entity.type
_entity.pdbx_description
1 polymer ?
#
loop_
_entity_poly.entity_id
_entity_poly.type
_entity_poly.pdbx_seq_one_letter_code
_entity_poly.pdbx_strand_id
1 'polypeptide(L)'
;MLVNENVLDLIGNTPLVDVSNLSPNPRVRLLAKLENQNPFGSVKDRIAKSMIERAEKNGKLLPGQRIMEPSSGNTGIALAAIAQIKGYPITILMPDNVSIERRQMLAVFGAEIIVTPGAEGSNGAVKRAEAMALQNPDWCFLHQYENESNPIAHYETTGPEIWRDCPEVTHFVAGLGTTGTLMGVGKYLKEKNKDVKIIAVEPPIGERVEGLRNLDDGYIPPVFEKWHGRNILDRKRVVRPRESIECTRRLVRECGIFAGISSGASLAGALKVASEVDVAENGQAVIVFIVCDGGWKYLSTGAYTDDLDVAEAAAEKIIYF
;
A
#
# COMPACT_ATOMS: atom_id res chain seq x y z
N MET A 1 -0.31 -31.53 -5.29
CA MET A 1 0.49 -30.33 -4.92
C MET A 1 0.72 -29.59 -6.24
N LEU A 2 0.22 -28.37 -6.36
CA LEU A 2 0.46 -27.56 -7.57
C LEU A 2 1.85 -26.95 -7.44
N VAL A 3 2.72 -27.22 -8.40
CA VAL A 3 4.01 -26.57 -8.54
C VAL A 3 3.79 -25.30 -9.36
N ASN A 4 4.11 -24.13 -8.79
CA ASN A 4 4.05 -22.85 -9.52
C ASN A 4 5.22 -22.77 -10.51
N GLU A 5 4.99 -22.18 -11.66
CA GLU A 5 6.03 -22.06 -12.70
C GLU A 5 7.12 -21.07 -12.29
N ASN A 6 6.72 -20.00 -11.62
CA ASN A 6 7.65 -18.98 -11.10
C ASN A 6 7.06 -18.28 -9.86
N VAL A 7 7.89 -17.44 -9.23
CA VAL A 7 7.49 -16.72 -8.01
C VAL A 7 6.36 -15.70 -8.24
N LEU A 8 6.15 -15.24 -9.48
CA LEU A 8 5.06 -14.28 -9.79
C LEU A 8 3.67 -14.91 -9.63
N ASP A 9 3.57 -16.25 -9.69
CA ASP A 9 2.31 -16.97 -9.47
C ASP A 9 1.88 -16.99 -8.00
N LEU A 10 2.81 -16.65 -7.10
CA LEU A 10 2.54 -16.51 -5.66
C LEU A 10 1.97 -15.14 -5.28
N ILE A 11 1.95 -14.17 -6.22
CA ILE A 11 1.40 -12.84 -5.95
C ILE A 11 -0.11 -12.94 -5.84
N GLY A 12 -0.64 -12.53 -4.69
CA GLY A 12 -2.06 -12.63 -4.36
C GLY A 12 -2.38 -13.84 -3.48
N ASN A 13 -3.66 -14.16 -3.35
CA ASN A 13 -4.19 -15.19 -2.45
C ASN A 13 -3.63 -15.08 -1.01
N THR A 14 -3.43 -13.86 -0.56
CA THR A 14 -2.90 -13.58 0.78
C THR A 14 -3.96 -13.93 1.84
N PRO A 15 -3.55 -14.42 3.02
CA PRO A 15 -4.51 -14.85 4.04
C PRO A 15 -5.24 -13.69 4.71
N LEU A 16 -6.46 -13.99 5.21
CA LEU A 16 -7.12 -13.23 6.26
C LEU A 16 -6.82 -13.87 7.61
N VAL A 17 -6.45 -13.07 8.60
CA VAL A 17 -6.17 -13.52 9.97
C VAL A 17 -7.08 -12.78 10.94
N ASP A 18 -7.72 -13.53 11.85
CA ASP A 18 -8.54 -12.97 12.92
C ASP A 18 -7.63 -12.37 14.01
N VAL A 19 -7.81 -11.08 14.25
CA VAL A 19 -7.10 -10.30 15.27
C VAL A 19 -8.10 -9.57 16.17
N SER A 20 -9.26 -10.16 16.40
CA SER A 20 -10.34 -9.58 17.21
C SER A 20 -9.96 -9.33 18.66
N ASN A 21 -8.88 -9.96 19.16
CA ASN A 21 -8.29 -9.64 20.46
C ASN A 21 -7.83 -8.18 20.56
N LEU A 22 -7.58 -7.51 19.44
CA LEU A 22 -7.26 -6.07 19.40
C LEU A 22 -8.49 -5.17 19.43
N SER A 23 -9.68 -5.70 19.15
CA SER A 23 -10.92 -4.91 19.04
C SER A 23 -11.35 -4.33 20.39
N PRO A 24 -11.64 -3.02 20.48
CA PRO A 24 -12.21 -2.42 21.69
C PRO A 24 -13.68 -2.79 21.89
N ASN A 25 -14.35 -3.39 20.91
CA ASN A 25 -15.74 -3.76 20.90
C ASN A 25 -15.89 -5.27 20.67
N PRO A 26 -16.39 -6.04 21.67
CA PRO A 26 -16.52 -7.51 21.56
C PRO A 26 -17.53 -7.96 20.48
N ARG A 27 -18.38 -7.05 19.97
CA ARG A 27 -19.30 -7.31 18.86
C ARG A 27 -18.69 -7.03 17.49
N VAL A 28 -17.43 -6.62 17.44
CA VAL A 28 -16.73 -6.31 16.20
C VAL A 28 -15.62 -7.33 15.98
N ARG A 29 -15.78 -8.15 14.95
CA ARG A 29 -14.75 -9.04 14.45
C ARG A 29 -13.75 -8.24 13.61
N LEU A 30 -12.47 -8.37 13.89
CA LEU A 30 -11.41 -7.63 13.23
C LEU A 30 -10.49 -8.60 12.46
N LEU A 31 -10.40 -8.43 11.14
CA LEU A 31 -9.64 -9.30 10.25
C LEU A 31 -8.53 -8.53 9.54
N ALA A 32 -7.31 -9.07 9.59
CA ALA A 32 -6.14 -8.54 8.93
C ALA A 32 -5.90 -9.25 7.58
N LYS A 33 -5.96 -8.54 6.45
CA LYS A 33 -5.55 -9.04 5.14
C LYS A 33 -4.05 -8.87 4.99
N LEU A 34 -3.30 -9.98 5.02
CA LEU A 34 -1.85 -9.98 5.12
C LEU A 34 -1.14 -9.78 3.77
N GLU A 35 -1.18 -8.56 3.22
CA GLU A 35 -0.50 -8.25 1.96
C GLU A 35 1.04 -8.28 2.06
N ASN A 36 1.59 -8.27 3.28
CA ASN A 36 3.00 -8.53 3.55
C ASN A 36 3.43 -9.98 3.24
N GLN A 37 2.50 -10.89 2.98
CA GLN A 37 2.76 -12.27 2.58
C GLN A 37 2.94 -12.44 1.06
N ASN A 38 2.76 -11.38 0.28
CA ASN A 38 3.19 -11.41 -1.12
C ASN A 38 4.71 -11.66 -1.21
N PRO A 39 5.23 -12.27 -2.29
CA PRO A 39 6.63 -12.72 -2.38
C PRO A 39 7.68 -11.61 -2.22
N PHE A 40 7.37 -10.37 -2.63
CA PHE A 40 8.26 -9.22 -2.44
C PHE A 40 7.87 -8.38 -1.22
N GLY A 41 6.94 -8.89 -0.43
CA GLY A 41 6.60 -8.45 0.92
C GLY A 41 5.68 -7.24 0.99
N SER A 42 4.81 -6.99 0.01
CA SER A 42 3.87 -5.89 0.11
C SER A 42 2.64 -6.00 -0.80
N VAL A 43 1.64 -5.18 -0.50
CA VAL A 43 0.46 -4.93 -1.34
C VAL A 43 0.81 -4.45 -2.76
N LYS A 44 2.01 -3.90 -2.94
CA LYS A 44 2.46 -3.34 -4.22
C LYS A 44 2.90 -4.40 -5.23
N ASP A 45 3.15 -5.62 -4.80
CA ASP A 45 3.46 -6.74 -5.68
C ASP A 45 2.35 -6.95 -6.71
N ARG A 46 1.09 -6.82 -6.28
CA ARG A 46 -0.09 -6.94 -7.14
C ARG A 46 -0.13 -5.88 -8.24
N ILE A 47 0.05 -4.62 -7.86
CA ILE A 47 -0.01 -3.52 -8.81
C ILE A 47 1.20 -3.53 -9.75
N ALA A 48 2.37 -3.88 -9.28
CA ALA A 48 3.58 -3.98 -10.08
C ALA A 48 3.42 -5.06 -11.18
N LYS A 49 2.92 -6.25 -10.81
CA LYS A 49 2.58 -7.30 -11.77
C LYS A 49 1.56 -6.81 -12.79
N SER A 50 0.45 -6.25 -12.34
CA SER A 50 -0.62 -5.77 -13.22
C SER A 50 -0.16 -4.67 -14.17
N MET A 51 0.64 -3.70 -13.70
CA MET A 51 1.15 -2.62 -14.55
C MET A 51 2.07 -3.14 -15.64
N ILE A 52 3.01 -4.03 -15.31
CA ILE A 52 3.94 -4.61 -16.29
C ILE A 52 3.19 -5.49 -17.30
N GLU A 53 2.39 -6.45 -16.84
CA GLU A 53 1.69 -7.39 -17.73
C GLU A 53 0.68 -6.70 -18.66
N ARG A 54 -0.01 -5.67 -18.16
CA ARG A 54 -0.93 -4.88 -19.01
C ARG A 54 -0.17 -3.97 -19.98
N ALA A 55 0.99 -3.44 -19.58
CA ALA A 55 1.86 -2.67 -20.51
C ALA A 55 2.41 -3.55 -21.63
N GLU A 56 2.83 -4.78 -21.32
CA GLU A 56 3.22 -5.78 -22.32
C GLU A 56 2.07 -6.10 -23.28
N LYS A 57 0.90 -6.45 -22.72
CA LYS A 57 -0.29 -6.80 -23.49
C LYS A 57 -0.76 -5.70 -24.42
N ASN A 58 -0.62 -4.45 -24.01
CA ASN A 58 -1.06 -3.27 -24.78
C ASN A 58 0.02 -2.71 -25.69
N GLY A 59 1.21 -3.33 -25.76
CA GLY A 59 2.34 -2.87 -26.57
C GLY A 59 3.00 -1.58 -26.08
N LYS A 60 2.73 -1.17 -24.85
CA LYS A 60 3.41 -0.02 -24.21
C LYS A 60 4.78 -0.38 -23.63
N LEU A 61 4.99 -1.64 -23.32
CA LEU A 61 6.27 -2.20 -22.88
C LEU A 61 6.68 -3.28 -23.86
N LEU A 62 7.76 -3.03 -24.59
CA LEU A 62 8.33 -3.95 -25.57
C LEU A 62 9.47 -4.76 -24.95
N PRO A 63 9.75 -5.98 -25.45
CA PRO A 63 10.87 -6.79 -24.98
C PRO A 63 12.20 -6.00 -24.93
N GLY A 64 12.90 -6.04 -23.81
CA GLY A 64 14.17 -5.33 -23.60
C GLY A 64 14.07 -3.81 -23.38
N GLN A 65 12.88 -3.24 -23.46
CA GLN A 65 12.66 -1.82 -23.19
C GLN A 65 12.86 -1.51 -21.70
N ARG A 66 13.44 -0.35 -21.40
CA ARG A 66 13.69 0.08 -20.02
C ARG A 66 12.39 0.54 -19.36
N ILE A 67 12.14 0.05 -18.16
CA ILE A 67 11.08 0.54 -17.27
C ILE A 67 11.64 1.70 -16.44
N MET A 68 10.80 2.70 -16.16
CA MET A 68 11.12 3.79 -15.23
C MET A 68 9.95 4.05 -14.29
N GLU A 69 10.25 4.26 -13.00
CA GLU A 69 9.23 4.63 -12.00
C GLU A 69 9.82 5.50 -10.88
N PRO A 70 9.20 6.62 -10.51
CA PRO A 70 9.51 7.33 -9.28
C PRO A 70 8.86 6.61 -8.09
N SER A 71 9.67 5.99 -7.25
CA SER A 71 9.18 5.30 -6.07
C SER A 71 10.24 5.15 -4.99
N SER A 72 9.95 5.67 -3.82
CA SER A 72 10.81 5.53 -2.64
C SER A 72 10.57 4.25 -1.84
N GLY A 73 9.60 3.42 -2.25
CA GLY A 73 9.13 2.32 -1.41
C GLY A 73 8.76 1.03 -2.15
N ASN A 74 7.72 0.41 -1.65
CA ASN A 74 7.29 -0.93 -2.04
C ASN A 74 7.01 -1.11 -3.53
N THR A 75 6.52 -0.07 -4.22
CA THR A 75 6.26 -0.16 -5.68
C THR A 75 7.57 -0.31 -6.44
N GLY A 76 8.59 0.48 -6.13
CA GLY A 76 9.90 0.36 -6.76
C GLY A 76 10.52 -1.01 -6.54
N ILE A 77 10.44 -1.54 -5.32
CA ILE A 77 10.96 -2.88 -4.95
C ILE A 77 10.25 -3.97 -5.77
N ALA A 78 8.92 -3.96 -5.79
CA ALA A 78 8.14 -4.95 -6.51
C ALA A 78 8.36 -4.87 -8.03
N LEU A 79 8.43 -3.65 -8.59
CA LEU A 79 8.73 -3.45 -10.01
C LEU A 79 10.13 -3.94 -10.34
N ALA A 80 11.15 -3.65 -9.52
CA ALA A 80 12.52 -4.11 -9.74
C ALA A 80 12.60 -5.65 -9.73
N ALA A 81 11.96 -6.30 -8.76
CA ALA A 81 11.93 -7.76 -8.68
C ALA A 81 11.25 -8.39 -9.91
N ILE A 82 10.10 -7.88 -10.32
CA ILE A 82 9.36 -8.40 -11.48
C ILE A 82 10.12 -8.11 -12.79
N ALA A 83 10.71 -6.91 -12.92
CA ALA A 83 11.53 -6.54 -14.07
C ALA A 83 12.74 -7.48 -14.22
N GLN A 84 13.43 -7.78 -13.11
CA GLN A 84 14.55 -8.74 -13.09
C GLN A 84 14.12 -10.13 -13.58
N ILE A 85 12.98 -10.63 -13.10
CA ILE A 85 12.45 -11.95 -13.49
C ILE A 85 12.08 -11.98 -14.99
N LYS A 86 11.50 -10.89 -15.50
CA LYS A 86 11.06 -10.77 -16.90
C LYS A 86 12.15 -10.28 -17.86
N GLY A 87 13.35 -9.95 -17.36
CA GLY A 87 14.48 -9.52 -18.18
C GLY A 87 14.41 -8.06 -18.66
N TYR A 88 13.70 -7.19 -17.95
CA TYR A 88 13.64 -5.76 -18.25
C TYR A 88 14.68 -4.96 -17.46
N PRO A 89 15.45 -4.08 -18.08
CA PRO A 89 16.21 -3.07 -17.35
C PRO A 89 15.24 -2.09 -16.68
N ILE A 90 15.53 -1.69 -15.44
CA ILE A 90 14.68 -0.78 -14.69
C ILE A 90 15.49 0.34 -14.03
N THR A 91 14.96 1.55 -14.07
CA THR A 91 15.48 2.73 -13.38
C THR A 91 14.43 3.23 -12.37
N ILE A 92 14.84 3.33 -11.11
CA ILE A 92 14.00 3.85 -10.01
C ILE A 92 14.56 5.21 -9.58
N LEU A 93 13.67 6.21 -9.53
CA LEU A 93 13.99 7.53 -8.99
C LEU A 93 13.48 7.61 -7.56
N MET A 94 14.34 7.99 -6.61
CA MET A 94 13.98 8.06 -5.20
C MET A 94 14.74 9.16 -4.46
N PRO A 95 14.13 9.78 -3.41
CA PRO A 95 14.82 10.75 -2.58
C PRO A 95 15.99 10.14 -1.79
N ASP A 96 16.97 10.98 -1.40
CA ASP A 96 18.16 10.53 -0.67
C ASP A 96 17.90 10.19 0.80
N ASN A 97 16.78 10.60 1.35
CA ASN A 97 16.39 10.43 2.77
C ASN A 97 15.49 9.21 3.05
N VAL A 98 15.53 8.20 2.19
CA VAL A 98 14.85 6.91 2.41
C VAL A 98 15.72 5.95 3.23
N SER A 99 15.09 4.93 3.86
CA SER A 99 15.80 3.92 4.64
C SER A 99 16.83 3.16 3.80
N ILE A 100 17.92 2.74 4.46
CA ILE A 100 19.02 2.00 3.81
C ILE A 100 18.52 0.67 3.24
N GLU A 101 17.60 -0.01 3.91
CA GLU A 101 17.05 -1.30 3.52
C GLU A 101 16.38 -1.23 2.15
N ARG A 102 15.68 -0.14 1.84
CA ARG A 102 15.01 0.04 0.54
C ARG A 102 16.01 0.17 -0.60
N ARG A 103 17.08 0.93 -0.39
CA ARG A 103 18.16 1.05 -1.39
C ARG A 103 18.83 -0.30 -1.63
N GLN A 104 19.10 -1.04 -0.54
CA GLN A 104 19.69 -2.38 -0.64
C GLN A 104 18.78 -3.34 -1.40
N MET A 105 17.46 -3.35 -1.12
CA MET A 105 16.53 -4.20 -1.84
C MET A 105 16.45 -3.88 -3.33
N LEU A 106 16.42 -2.62 -3.71
CA LEU A 106 16.46 -2.21 -5.12
C LEU A 106 17.75 -2.66 -5.81
N ALA A 107 18.89 -2.50 -5.15
CA ALA A 107 20.19 -2.94 -5.68
C ALA A 107 20.27 -4.46 -5.84
N VAL A 108 19.73 -5.24 -4.89
CA VAL A 108 19.67 -6.72 -4.97
C VAL A 108 18.86 -7.17 -6.18
N PHE A 109 17.80 -6.47 -6.54
CA PHE A 109 17.00 -6.74 -7.74
C PHE A 109 17.54 -6.06 -9.01
N GLY A 110 18.77 -5.52 -8.97
CA GLY A 110 19.46 -5.00 -10.16
C GLY A 110 18.90 -3.69 -10.71
N ALA A 111 18.10 -2.95 -9.92
CA ALA A 111 17.60 -1.65 -10.37
C ALA A 111 18.71 -0.60 -10.41
N GLU A 112 18.75 0.20 -11.46
CA GLU A 112 19.48 1.45 -11.49
C GLU A 112 18.75 2.49 -10.64
N ILE A 113 19.46 3.13 -9.71
CA ILE A 113 18.87 4.11 -8.80
C ILE A 113 19.34 5.50 -9.15
N ILE A 114 18.41 6.39 -9.46
CA ILE A 114 18.66 7.83 -9.58
C ILE A 114 18.17 8.51 -8.32
N VAL A 115 19.11 9.09 -7.58
CA VAL A 115 18.82 9.79 -6.32
C VAL A 115 18.37 11.21 -6.61
N THR A 116 17.29 11.65 -5.95
CA THR A 116 16.78 13.03 -6.01
C THR A 116 16.94 13.72 -4.65
N PRO A 117 16.96 15.07 -4.59
CA PRO A 117 17.07 15.79 -3.31
C PRO A 117 15.94 15.41 -2.34
N GLY A 118 16.29 14.99 -1.12
CA GLY A 118 15.33 14.62 -0.09
C GLY A 118 14.38 15.75 0.32
N ALA A 119 14.84 17.00 0.26
CA ALA A 119 14.01 18.17 0.53
C ALA A 119 12.80 18.31 -0.41
N GLU A 120 12.88 17.76 -1.64
CA GLU A 120 11.79 17.77 -2.62
C GLU A 120 10.84 16.58 -2.46
N GLY A 121 11.22 15.60 -1.64
CA GLY A 121 10.44 14.38 -1.40
C GLY A 121 10.11 13.59 -2.67
N SER A 122 9.06 12.80 -2.61
CA SER A 122 8.59 12.02 -3.76
C SER A 122 8.04 12.88 -4.89
N ASN A 123 7.55 14.09 -4.62
CA ASN A 123 7.10 14.99 -5.67
C ASN A 123 8.26 15.47 -6.56
N GLY A 124 9.46 15.67 -5.98
CA GLY A 124 10.68 15.94 -6.75
C GLY A 124 11.08 14.77 -7.64
N ALA A 125 10.98 13.54 -7.13
CA ALA A 125 11.25 12.34 -7.92
C ALA A 125 10.25 12.18 -9.09
N VAL A 126 8.96 12.47 -8.87
CA VAL A 126 7.93 12.45 -9.92
C VAL A 126 8.25 13.47 -11.01
N LYS A 127 8.49 14.74 -10.65
CA LYS A 127 8.86 15.79 -11.63
C LYS A 127 10.11 15.44 -12.43
N ARG A 128 11.11 14.84 -11.76
CA ARG A 128 12.34 14.39 -12.42
C ARG A 128 12.06 13.24 -13.40
N ALA A 129 11.22 12.28 -13.02
CA ALA A 129 10.82 11.18 -13.87
C ALA A 129 10.05 11.66 -15.11
N GLU A 130 9.12 12.58 -14.96
CA GLU A 130 8.39 13.21 -16.07
C GLU A 130 9.33 13.90 -17.06
N ALA A 131 10.30 14.70 -16.55
CA ALA A 131 11.30 15.34 -17.39
C ALA A 131 12.19 14.33 -18.13
N MET A 132 12.55 13.21 -17.47
CA MET A 132 13.34 12.14 -18.09
C MET A 132 12.53 11.35 -19.10
N ALA A 133 11.24 11.14 -18.90
CA ALA A 133 10.37 10.48 -19.87
C ALA A 133 10.31 11.25 -21.20
N LEU A 134 10.29 12.58 -21.15
CA LEU A 134 10.35 13.42 -22.35
C LEU A 134 11.69 13.31 -23.10
N GLN A 135 12.80 13.08 -22.39
CA GLN A 135 14.14 12.93 -22.95
C GLN A 135 14.42 11.49 -23.45
N ASN A 136 13.67 10.50 -22.96
CA ASN A 136 13.83 9.08 -23.27
C ASN A 136 12.48 8.48 -23.69
N PRO A 137 11.95 8.82 -24.86
CA PRO A 137 10.62 8.40 -25.31
C PRO A 137 10.50 6.89 -25.54
N ASP A 138 11.62 6.19 -25.62
CA ASP A 138 11.75 4.73 -25.69
C ASP A 138 11.68 4.02 -24.31
N TRP A 139 11.67 4.77 -23.20
CA TRP A 139 11.49 4.21 -21.87
C TRP A 139 10.01 4.07 -21.53
N CYS A 140 9.65 2.98 -20.84
CA CYS A 140 8.30 2.76 -20.35
C CYS A 140 8.13 3.37 -18.95
N PHE A 141 7.47 4.53 -18.88
CA PHE A 141 7.09 5.15 -17.60
C PHE A 141 5.74 4.61 -17.16
N LEU A 142 5.68 3.86 -16.04
CA LEU A 142 4.47 3.18 -15.57
C LEU A 142 3.51 4.09 -14.81
N HIS A 143 4.01 5.05 -14.02
CA HIS A 143 3.26 6.11 -13.33
C HIS A 143 2.13 5.60 -12.42
N GLN A 144 2.47 4.98 -11.27
CA GLN A 144 1.53 4.29 -10.37
C GLN A 144 0.32 5.12 -9.90
N TYR A 145 0.45 6.45 -9.82
CA TYR A 145 -0.63 7.35 -9.36
C TYR A 145 -1.70 7.61 -10.42
N GLU A 146 -1.38 7.37 -11.68
CA GLU A 146 -2.25 7.62 -12.82
C GLU A 146 -2.68 6.34 -13.55
N ASN A 147 -1.92 5.26 -13.39
CA ASN A 147 -2.11 4.00 -14.09
C ASN A 147 -3.31 3.23 -13.57
N GLU A 148 -4.30 3.05 -14.42
CA GLU A 148 -5.52 2.31 -14.07
C GLU A 148 -5.28 0.83 -13.75
N SER A 149 -4.15 0.26 -14.18
CA SER A 149 -3.75 -1.11 -13.80
C SER A 149 -3.58 -1.26 -12.28
N ASN A 150 -3.33 -0.17 -11.56
CA ASN A 150 -3.23 -0.16 -10.11
C ASN A 150 -4.56 -0.53 -9.45
N PRO A 151 -5.65 0.23 -9.56
CA PRO A 151 -6.93 -0.16 -8.96
C PRO A 151 -7.51 -1.43 -9.60
N ILE A 152 -7.27 -1.69 -10.88
CA ILE A 152 -7.71 -2.92 -11.55
C ILE A 152 -7.11 -4.15 -10.90
N ALA A 153 -5.83 -4.14 -10.51
CA ALA A 153 -5.19 -5.26 -9.81
C ALA A 153 -5.97 -5.64 -8.55
N HIS A 154 -6.42 -4.66 -7.78
CA HIS A 154 -7.18 -4.89 -6.54
C HIS A 154 -8.63 -5.28 -6.80
N TYR A 155 -9.24 -4.74 -7.85
CA TYR A 155 -10.58 -5.12 -8.27
C TYR A 155 -10.64 -6.58 -8.74
N GLU A 156 -9.63 -7.03 -9.48
CA GLU A 156 -9.58 -8.38 -10.04
C GLU A 156 -9.06 -9.43 -9.05
N THR A 157 -8.35 -9.03 -7.98
CA THR A 157 -7.71 -9.98 -7.05
C THR A 157 -8.08 -9.74 -5.59
N THR A 158 -7.65 -8.65 -4.97
CA THR A 158 -7.80 -8.40 -3.52
C THR A 158 -9.26 -8.35 -3.10
N GLY A 159 -10.10 -7.66 -3.87
CA GLY A 159 -11.55 -7.57 -3.61
C GLY A 159 -12.23 -8.94 -3.66
N PRO A 160 -12.07 -9.72 -4.75
CA PRO A 160 -12.55 -11.09 -4.84
C PRO A 160 -12.08 -12.01 -3.71
N GLU A 161 -10.80 -11.92 -3.33
CA GLU A 161 -10.25 -12.72 -2.23
C GLU A 161 -10.91 -12.38 -0.89
N ILE A 162 -11.07 -11.09 -0.57
CA ILE A 162 -11.74 -10.66 0.66
C ILE A 162 -13.19 -11.16 0.67
N TRP A 163 -13.92 -11.02 -0.43
CA TRP A 163 -15.30 -11.47 -0.52
C TRP A 163 -15.45 -12.99 -0.43
N ARG A 164 -14.54 -13.73 -1.05
CA ARG A 164 -14.52 -15.21 -0.98
C ARG A 164 -14.29 -15.70 0.45
N ASP A 165 -13.33 -15.05 1.16
CA ASP A 165 -12.87 -15.53 2.46
C ASP A 165 -13.71 -14.95 3.63
N CYS A 166 -14.45 -13.86 3.37
CA CYS A 166 -15.30 -13.17 4.36
C CYS A 166 -16.47 -12.44 3.65
N PRO A 167 -17.50 -13.17 3.16
CA PRO A 167 -18.66 -12.55 2.51
C PRO A 167 -19.52 -11.70 3.45
N GLU A 168 -19.37 -11.87 4.77
CA GLU A 168 -20.02 -11.09 5.82
C GLU A 168 -19.33 -9.76 6.14
N VAL A 169 -18.30 -9.36 5.38
CA VAL A 169 -17.59 -8.10 5.57
C VAL A 169 -18.55 -6.90 5.55
N THR A 170 -18.50 -6.08 6.60
CA THR A 170 -19.31 -4.86 6.73
C THR A 170 -18.51 -3.58 6.51
N HIS A 171 -17.21 -3.61 6.81
CA HIS A 171 -16.32 -2.46 6.68
C HIS A 171 -14.98 -2.89 6.10
N PHE A 172 -14.49 -2.12 5.16
CA PHE A 172 -13.14 -2.27 4.61
C PHE A 172 -12.32 -1.03 4.93
N VAL A 173 -11.15 -1.20 5.56
CA VAL A 173 -10.28 -0.11 6.01
C VAL A 173 -8.91 -0.25 5.36
N ALA A 174 -8.45 0.81 4.70
CA ALA A 174 -7.10 0.85 4.13
C ALA A 174 -6.51 2.26 4.12
N GLY A 175 -5.18 2.32 4.14
CA GLY A 175 -4.44 3.57 4.03
C GLY A 175 -4.61 4.24 2.67
N LEU A 176 -4.68 5.56 2.67
CA LEU A 176 -4.84 6.40 1.49
C LEU A 176 -3.46 6.82 0.97
N GLY A 177 -2.91 6.02 0.04
CA GLY A 177 -1.66 6.33 -0.69
C GLY A 177 -1.96 6.70 -2.14
N THR A 178 -1.69 5.78 -3.09
CA THR A 178 -2.08 5.94 -4.50
C THR A 178 -3.59 5.83 -4.74
N THR A 179 -4.35 5.46 -3.72
CA THR A 179 -5.78 5.16 -3.70
C THR A 179 -6.20 3.85 -4.39
N GLY A 180 -5.32 3.19 -5.14
CA GLY A 180 -5.65 2.00 -5.92
C GLY A 180 -6.32 0.88 -5.13
N THR A 181 -5.81 0.56 -3.94
CA THR A 181 -6.40 -0.47 -3.06
C THR A 181 -7.83 -0.11 -2.65
N LEU A 182 -8.04 1.13 -2.19
CA LEU A 182 -9.38 1.62 -1.79
C LEU A 182 -10.36 1.60 -2.97
N MET A 183 -9.92 2.05 -4.14
CA MET A 183 -10.77 2.11 -5.33
C MET A 183 -11.11 0.71 -5.85
N GLY A 184 -10.10 -0.15 -6.03
CA GLY A 184 -10.31 -1.48 -6.58
C GLY A 184 -11.13 -2.38 -5.67
N VAL A 185 -10.72 -2.51 -4.39
CA VAL A 185 -11.46 -3.31 -3.40
C VAL A 185 -12.83 -2.69 -3.12
N GLY A 186 -12.87 -1.37 -2.91
CA GLY A 186 -14.12 -0.68 -2.57
C GLY A 186 -15.19 -0.83 -3.65
N LYS A 187 -14.81 -0.65 -4.92
CA LYS A 187 -15.73 -0.87 -6.05
C LYS A 187 -16.24 -2.32 -6.06
N TYR A 188 -15.34 -3.30 -5.97
CA TYR A 188 -15.72 -4.71 -6.00
C TYR A 188 -16.67 -5.07 -4.85
N LEU A 189 -16.34 -4.67 -3.62
CA LEU A 189 -17.18 -4.99 -2.46
C LEU A 189 -18.56 -4.31 -2.54
N LYS A 190 -18.63 -3.04 -2.98
CA LYS A 190 -19.91 -2.34 -3.17
C LYS A 190 -20.78 -2.95 -4.28
N GLU A 191 -20.18 -3.54 -5.31
CA GLU A 191 -20.91 -4.29 -6.34
C GLU A 191 -21.49 -5.60 -5.78
N LYS A 192 -20.84 -6.22 -4.78
CA LYS A 192 -21.35 -7.42 -4.10
C LYS A 192 -22.39 -7.08 -3.03
N ASN A 193 -22.12 -6.05 -2.23
CA ASN A 193 -23.01 -5.56 -1.20
C ASN A 193 -22.80 -4.03 -1.04
N LYS A 194 -23.80 -3.25 -1.48
CA LYS A 194 -23.75 -1.77 -1.44
C LYS A 194 -23.65 -1.20 -0.02
N ASP A 195 -24.00 -1.97 0.99
CA ASP A 195 -24.01 -1.53 2.39
C ASP A 195 -22.62 -1.63 3.04
N VAL A 196 -21.66 -2.33 2.42
CA VAL A 196 -20.26 -2.35 2.88
C VAL A 196 -19.69 -0.94 2.91
N LYS A 197 -19.13 -0.55 4.05
CA LYS A 197 -18.52 0.77 4.26
C LYS A 197 -17.04 0.74 3.90
N ILE A 198 -16.63 1.65 3.05
CA ILE A 198 -15.23 1.82 2.60
C ILE A 198 -14.62 3.01 3.33
N ILE A 199 -13.62 2.73 4.16
CA ILE A 199 -13.00 3.70 5.06
C ILE A 199 -11.55 3.95 4.65
N ALA A 200 -11.23 5.18 4.31
CA ALA A 200 -9.85 5.60 4.05
C ALA A 200 -9.17 6.03 5.36
N VAL A 201 -7.90 5.70 5.50
CA VAL A 201 -7.03 6.19 6.56
C VAL A 201 -6.02 7.17 6.00
N GLU A 202 -5.95 8.36 6.57
CA GLU A 202 -5.04 9.42 6.16
C GLU A 202 -4.38 10.09 7.39
N PRO A 203 -3.17 10.66 7.26
CA PRO A 203 -2.60 11.48 8.33
C PRO A 203 -3.33 12.83 8.45
N PRO A 204 -3.16 13.59 9.55
CA PRO A 204 -3.56 14.99 9.60
C PRO A 204 -2.85 15.81 8.51
N ILE A 205 -3.45 16.93 8.09
CA ILE A 205 -2.78 17.89 7.20
C ILE A 205 -1.47 18.36 7.85
N GLY A 206 -0.37 18.31 7.10
CA GLY A 206 0.95 18.70 7.55
C GLY A 206 1.70 17.65 8.37
N GLU A 207 1.05 16.55 8.81
CA GLU A 207 1.71 15.40 9.42
C GLU A 207 1.95 14.29 8.39
N ARG A 208 2.87 13.36 8.68
CA ARG A 208 3.29 12.34 7.73
C ARG A 208 3.23 10.95 8.35
N VAL A 209 2.50 10.06 7.70
CA VAL A 209 2.56 8.62 7.94
C VAL A 209 3.05 7.96 6.67
N GLU A 210 4.04 7.10 6.80
CA GLU A 210 4.68 6.47 5.66
C GLU A 210 3.69 5.75 4.73
N GLY A 211 3.80 6.07 3.44
CA GLY A 211 2.95 5.48 2.40
C GLY A 211 1.53 6.03 2.35
N LEU A 212 1.18 6.99 3.21
CA LEU A 212 -0.13 7.63 3.24
C LEU A 212 -0.06 9.10 2.80
N ARG A 213 -1.17 9.59 2.29
CA ARG A 213 -1.42 11.00 1.90
C ARG A 213 -2.72 11.47 2.55
N ASN A 214 -2.88 12.78 2.64
CA ASN A 214 -4.15 13.42 2.96
C ASN A 214 -4.76 13.98 1.66
N LEU A 215 -6.04 13.70 1.38
CA LEU A 215 -6.70 14.19 0.16
C LEU A 215 -6.92 15.71 0.17
N ASP A 216 -6.94 16.31 1.34
CA ASP A 216 -7.19 17.75 1.48
C ASP A 216 -5.86 18.56 1.49
N ASP A 217 -4.70 17.88 1.34
CA ASP A 217 -3.36 18.47 1.29
C ASP A 217 -2.91 18.86 -0.14
N GLY A 218 -3.86 19.20 -1.00
CA GLY A 218 -3.62 19.82 -2.31
C GLY A 218 -3.30 18.87 -3.46
N TYR A 219 -3.01 17.59 -3.23
CA TYR A 219 -2.79 16.61 -4.31
C TYR A 219 -3.79 15.45 -4.23
N ILE A 220 -4.63 15.35 -5.23
CA ILE A 220 -5.56 14.23 -5.40
C ILE A 220 -4.98 13.28 -6.45
N PRO A 221 -4.72 11.99 -6.12
CA PRO A 221 -4.24 11.04 -7.12
C PRO A 221 -5.20 10.93 -8.31
N PRO A 222 -4.74 10.98 -9.57
CA PRO A 222 -5.59 10.84 -10.74
C PRO A 222 -6.43 9.56 -10.76
N VAL A 223 -5.92 8.46 -10.21
CA VAL A 223 -6.67 7.20 -10.02
C VAL A 223 -7.94 7.42 -9.20
N PHE A 224 -7.88 8.27 -8.14
CA PHE A 224 -9.05 8.54 -7.30
C PHE A 224 -10.17 9.22 -8.09
N GLU A 225 -9.84 10.23 -8.90
CA GLU A 225 -10.82 10.94 -9.71
C GLU A 225 -11.38 10.04 -10.84
N LYS A 226 -10.52 9.34 -11.57
CA LYS A 226 -10.91 8.43 -12.66
C LYS A 226 -11.84 7.31 -12.18
N TRP A 227 -11.69 6.85 -10.94
CA TRP A 227 -12.49 5.79 -10.36
C TRP A 227 -13.66 6.30 -9.52
N HIS A 228 -14.00 7.59 -9.63
CA HIS A 228 -15.10 8.22 -8.89
C HIS A 228 -15.00 7.99 -7.38
N GLY A 229 -13.81 8.20 -6.82
CA GLY A 229 -13.47 7.84 -5.45
C GLY A 229 -14.40 8.44 -4.39
N ARG A 230 -14.95 9.65 -4.65
CA ARG A 230 -15.95 10.30 -3.78
C ARG A 230 -17.26 9.49 -3.64
N ASN A 231 -17.58 8.64 -4.62
CA ASN A 231 -18.76 7.77 -4.58
C ASN A 231 -18.46 6.41 -3.94
N ILE A 232 -17.18 6.02 -3.90
CA ILE A 232 -16.73 4.74 -3.32
C ILE A 232 -16.47 4.91 -1.83
N LEU A 233 -15.79 5.98 -1.41
CA LEU A 233 -15.47 6.22 0.00
C LEU A 233 -16.70 6.65 0.79
N ASP A 234 -16.95 5.97 1.91
CA ASP A 234 -18.00 6.38 2.84
C ASP A 234 -17.48 7.34 3.91
N ARG A 235 -16.25 7.13 4.39
CA ARG A 235 -15.63 7.94 5.45
C ARG A 235 -14.11 7.97 5.35
N LYS A 236 -13.52 8.99 6.00
CA LYS A 236 -12.09 9.09 6.26
C LYS A 236 -11.85 9.00 7.78
N ARG A 237 -10.71 8.42 8.15
CA ARG A 237 -10.19 8.39 9.53
C ARG A 237 -8.80 8.96 9.56
N VAL A 238 -8.64 10.01 10.34
CA VAL A 238 -7.33 10.63 10.56
C VAL A 238 -6.58 9.81 11.60
N VAL A 239 -5.34 9.44 11.28
CA VAL A 239 -4.42 8.69 12.14
C VAL A 239 -3.08 9.40 12.18
N ARG A 240 -2.62 9.75 13.40
CA ARG A 240 -1.33 10.42 13.61
C ARG A 240 -0.16 9.43 13.51
N PRO A 241 1.08 9.92 13.24
CA PRO A 241 2.28 9.10 13.21
C PRO A 241 2.45 8.24 14.47
N ARG A 242 2.25 8.83 15.64
CA ARG A 242 2.32 8.13 16.93
C ARG A 242 1.36 6.95 17.03
N GLU A 243 0.10 7.16 16.70
CA GLU A 243 -0.93 6.10 16.71
C GLU A 243 -0.57 4.97 15.74
N SER A 244 0.01 5.33 14.59
CA SER A 244 0.49 4.38 13.58
C SER A 244 1.60 3.49 14.13
N ILE A 245 2.63 4.09 14.79
CA ILE A 245 3.74 3.35 15.39
C ILE A 245 3.25 2.45 16.54
N GLU A 246 2.39 2.97 17.43
CA GLU A 246 1.81 2.20 18.53
C GLU A 246 1.05 0.99 18.03
N CYS A 247 0.16 1.17 17.03
CA CYS A 247 -0.59 0.06 16.45
C CYS A 247 0.30 -0.92 15.67
N THR A 248 1.40 -0.46 15.04
CA THR A 248 2.40 -1.34 14.44
C THR A 248 3.03 -2.25 15.49
N ARG A 249 3.41 -1.68 16.64
CA ARG A 249 3.96 -2.45 17.79
C ARG A 249 2.94 -3.44 18.36
N ARG A 250 1.66 -3.06 18.39
CA ARG A 250 0.57 -3.95 18.83
C ARG A 250 0.40 -5.15 17.90
N LEU A 251 0.45 -4.96 16.57
CA LEU A 251 0.42 -6.07 15.62
C LEU A 251 1.54 -7.09 15.90
N VAL A 252 2.75 -6.60 16.21
CA VAL A 252 3.88 -7.47 16.54
C VAL A 252 3.66 -8.19 17.87
N ARG A 253 3.36 -7.45 18.95
CA ARG A 253 3.36 -7.96 20.32
C ARG A 253 2.14 -8.82 20.64
N GLU A 254 0.97 -8.43 20.13
CA GLU A 254 -0.30 -9.07 20.48
C GLU A 254 -0.77 -10.10 19.45
N CYS A 255 -0.25 -10.02 18.19
CA CYS A 255 -0.69 -10.90 17.10
C CYS A 255 0.47 -11.63 16.38
N GLY A 256 1.73 -11.32 16.69
CA GLY A 256 2.90 -11.91 16.00
C GLY A 256 3.03 -11.46 14.53
N ILE A 257 2.34 -10.40 14.12
CA ILE A 257 2.36 -9.90 12.74
C ILE A 257 3.42 -8.81 12.64
N PHE A 258 4.57 -9.15 12.04
CA PHE A 258 5.66 -8.19 11.83
C PHE A 258 5.35 -7.32 10.60
N ALA A 259 4.65 -6.22 10.83
CA ALA A 259 4.08 -5.32 9.83
C ALA A 259 4.80 -3.96 9.79
N GLY A 260 4.70 -3.26 8.66
CA GLY A 260 5.20 -1.89 8.50
C GLY A 260 4.26 -0.82 9.07
N ILE A 261 4.74 0.43 9.09
CA ILE A 261 4.09 1.56 9.76
C ILE A 261 2.69 1.88 9.20
N SER A 262 2.52 1.84 7.88
CA SER A 262 1.20 2.06 7.25
C SER A 262 0.16 0.97 7.59
N SER A 263 0.63 -0.23 7.97
CA SER A 263 -0.23 -1.30 8.47
C SER A 263 -0.77 -0.96 9.87
N GLY A 264 0.09 -0.37 10.71
CA GLY A 264 -0.32 0.18 12.01
C GLY A 264 -1.35 1.31 11.86
N ALA A 265 -1.17 2.19 10.89
CA ALA A 265 -2.17 3.21 10.58
C ALA A 265 -3.52 2.60 10.17
N SER A 266 -3.50 1.56 9.32
CA SER A 266 -4.71 0.85 8.92
C SER A 266 -5.40 0.19 10.10
N LEU A 267 -4.64 -0.43 11.02
CA LEU A 267 -5.17 -0.95 12.29
C LEU A 267 -5.75 0.17 13.15
N ALA A 268 -5.04 1.28 13.37
CA ALA A 268 -5.53 2.40 14.17
C ALA A 268 -6.87 2.94 13.63
N GLY A 269 -6.97 3.09 12.30
CA GLY A 269 -8.22 3.45 11.64
C GLY A 269 -9.34 2.43 11.87
N ALA A 270 -9.02 1.14 11.77
CA ALA A 270 -9.98 0.05 12.02
C ALA A 270 -10.46 0.03 13.49
N LEU A 271 -9.56 0.27 14.46
CA LEU A 271 -9.93 0.37 15.89
C LEU A 271 -10.85 1.57 16.16
N LYS A 272 -10.61 2.72 15.54
CA LYS A 272 -11.50 3.89 15.62
C LYS A 272 -12.89 3.55 15.06
N VAL A 273 -12.96 2.84 13.94
CA VAL A 273 -14.24 2.36 13.40
C VAL A 273 -14.90 1.38 14.36
N ALA A 274 -14.16 0.40 14.89
CA ALA A 274 -14.68 -0.61 15.81
C ALA A 274 -15.28 -0.01 17.09
N SER A 275 -14.69 1.08 17.61
CA SER A 275 -15.20 1.78 18.80
C SER A 275 -16.48 2.58 18.54
N GLU A 276 -16.72 2.99 17.28
CA GLU A 276 -17.85 3.84 16.90
C GLU A 276 -19.04 3.07 16.28
N VAL A 277 -18.78 1.85 15.81
CA VAL A 277 -19.83 1.04 15.17
C VAL A 277 -20.89 0.65 16.21
N ASP A 278 -22.10 1.14 15.98
CA ASP A 278 -23.28 0.68 16.69
C ASP A 278 -23.73 -0.64 16.09
N VAL A 279 -23.63 -1.71 16.86
CA VAL A 279 -24.04 -3.05 16.44
C VAL A 279 -25.33 -3.38 17.17
N ALA A 280 -26.40 -3.65 16.44
CA ALA A 280 -27.68 -4.07 17.00
C ALA A 280 -27.49 -5.26 17.96
N GLU A 281 -28.39 -5.41 18.93
CA GLU A 281 -28.26 -6.30 20.09
C GLU A 281 -27.87 -7.76 19.74
N ASN A 282 -28.25 -8.24 18.56
CA ASN A 282 -27.93 -9.59 18.03
C ASN A 282 -27.07 -9.55 16.77
N GLY A 283 -26.49 -8.40 16.42
CA GLY A 283 -25.67 -8.23 15.24
C GLY A 283 -24.17 -8.33 15.54
N GLN A 284 -23.38 -8.51 14.48
CA GLN A 284 -21.93 -8.45 14.51
C GLN A 284 -21.45 -7.60 13.33
N ALA A 285 -20.50 -6.70 13.58
CA ALA A 285 -19.78 -6.05 12.50
C ALA A 285 -18.47 -6.79 12.21
N VAL A 286 -18.11 -6.87 10.92
CA VAL A 286 -16.87 -7.48 10.48
C VAL A 286 -16.05 -6.44 9.73
N ILE A 287 -14.91 -6.09 10.28
CA ILE A 287 -13.99 -5.10 9.72
C ILE A 287 -12.77 -5.82 9.15
N VAL A 288 -12.52 -5.64 7.86
CA VAL A 288 -11.28 -6.09 7.20
C VAL A 288 -10.36 -4.89 7.01
N PHE A 289 -9.12 -4.98 7.48
CA PHE A 289 -8.09 -3.97 7.21
C PHE A 289 -6.86 -4.55 6.53
N ILE A 290 -6.09 -3.71 5.84
CA ILE A 290 -4.91 -4.12 5.09
C ILE A 290 -3.65 -4.04 5.96
N VAL A 291 -2.91 -5.15 6.06
CA VAL A 291 -1.50 -5.18 6.47
C VAL A 291 -0.65 -5.00 5.22
N CYS A 292 -0.20 -3.77 5.00
CA CYS A 292 0.32 -3.31 3.72
C CYS A 292 1.65 -3.97 3.33
N ASP A 293 2.56 -4.14 4.29
CA ASP A 293 3.91 -4.68 4.07
C ASP A 293 4.56 -5.21 5.35
N GLY A 294 5.73 -5.83 5.19
CA GLY A 294 6.53 -6.36 6.29
C GLY A 294 7.41 -5.33 6.97
N GLY A 295 7.69 -5.56 8.26
CA GLY A 295 8.42 -4.64 9.14
C GLY A 295 9.93 -4.53 8.86
N TRP A 296 10.55 -5.50 8.18
CA TRP A 296 12.00 -5.51 7.93
C TRP A 296 12.54 -4.33 7.13
N LYS A 297 11.68 -3.58 6.44
CA LYS A 297 12.05 -2.37 5.69
C LYS A 297 12.24 -1.14 6.57
N TYR A 298 11.96 -1.27 7.88
CA TYR A 298 11.88 -0.17 8.85
C TYR A 298 12.73 -0.42 10.08
N LEU A 299 13.61 -1.42 10.07
CA LEU A 299 14.42 -1.78 11.25
C LEU A 299 15.35 -0.64 11.68
N SER A 300 15.95 0.07 10.72
CA SER A 300 16.82 1.22 10.99
C SER A 300 16.09 2.48 11.45
N THR A 301 14.75 2.51 11.42
CA THR A 301 13.97 3.70 11.79
C THR A 301 13.69 3.83 13.29
N GLY A 302 14.00 2.78 14.08
CA GLY A 302 13.68 2.73 15.50
C GLY A 302 12.18 2.52 15.82
N ALA A 303 11.32 2.38 14.82
CA ALA A 303 9.87 2.29 15.00
C ALA A 303 9.42 1.16 15.96
N TYR A 304 10.19 0.08 16.08
CA TYR A 304 9.82 -1.09 16.90
C TYR A 304 10.46 -1.09 18.30
N THR A 305 11.62 -0.47 18.46
CA THR A 305 12.50 -0.66 19.62
C THR A 305 12.75 0.59 20.44
N ASP A 306 12.77 1.76 19.78
CA ASP A 306 13.09 3.00 20.44
C ASP A 306 11.94 3.51 21.32
N ASP A 307 12.22 4.47 22.18
CA ASP A 307 11.19 5.21 22.86
C ASP A 307 10.21 5.82 21.83
N LEU A 308 8.93 5.91 22.20
CA LEU A 308 7.89 6.32 21.25
C LEU A 308 8.10 7.75 20.75
N ASP A 309 8.57 8.66 21.64
CA ASP A 309 8.83 10.06 21.26
C ASP A 309 10.03 10.13 20.29
N VAL A 310 11.04 9.28 20.49
CA VAL A 310 12.20 9.16 19.58
C VAL A 310 11.78 8.61 18.23
N ALA A 311 10.97 7.56 18.22
CA ALA A 311 10.48 6.95 17.00
C ALA A 311 9.57 7.88 16.19
N GLU A 312 8.71 8.65 16.87
CA GLU A 312 7.85 9.67 16.24
C GLU A 312 8.69 10.79 15.61
N ALA A 313 9.65 11.34 16.36
CA ALA A 313 10.57 12.37 15.85
C ALA A 313 11.46 11.88 14.69
N ALA A 314 11.80 10.59 14.66
CA ALA A 314 12.51 9.98 13.54
C ALA A 314 11.60 9.85 12.30
N ALA A 315 10.34 9.48 12.48
CA ALA A 315 9.35 9.37 11.41
C ALA A 315 9.09 10.72 10.72
N GLU A 316 9.11 11.84 11.45
CA GLU A 316 8.96 13.19 10.89
C GLU A 316 10.09 13.59 9.94
N LYS A 317 11.31 13.08 10.18
CA LYS A 317 12.50 13.39 9.38
C LYS A 317 12.57 12.65 8.07
N ILE A 318 11.89 11.53 7.98
CA ILE A 318 11.87 10.70 6.77
C ILE A 318 10.74 11.23 5.87
N ILE A 319 11.11 11.88 4.79
CA ILE A 319 10.15 12.46 3.83
C ILE A 319 9.72 11.39 2.85
N TYR A 320 8.48 10.94 2.96
CA TYR A 320 7.93 9.89 2.09
C TYR A 320 7.06 10.39 0.93
N PHE A 321 6.60 11.66 0.98
CA PHE A 321 5.77 12.25 -0.08
C PHE A 321 6.02 13.74 -0.25
#